data_02b1a66f1c7c7d7238006ea957f5d09c
#
_entry.id   02b1a66f1c7c7d7238006ea957f5d09c
#
_cell.length_a   1.000
_cell.length_b   1.000
_cell.length_c   1.000
_cell.angle_alpha   90.00
_cell.angle_beta   90.00
_cell.angle_gamma   90.00
#
_symmetry.space_group_name_H-M   'P 1'
#
loop_
_entity.id
_entity.type
_entity.pdbx_description
1 polymer ?
#
loop_
_entity_poly.entity_id
_entity_poly.type
_entity_poly.pdbx_seq_one_letter_code
_entity_poly.pdbx_strand_id
1 'polypeptide(L)'
;MAQTPSLPRSLAVSGHTSGDELVLSAADLHDFARGAAFLGTGGGGDPYIGRLMAQNAIREFGHPKIISPEALADDATVAFVAMLGAPTVLNEKAASGADIDLAVTRLAERLGRPIDALMPAEIGGVNSAVPIVAAARLGIPLLNADGMGRAFPEIQMVVMNFEGIRATPFVIVDEHLNSVIVETGSARRAEEFVRSVAINMGLSCIVAGYPMTGAEAKRATVTGTLTEALEIGRAIEAGRKAGDAVGALVRRLSESAIYGHACDLFDGKIVDLRRETTAGFSMGHCRIVSLTDPSRTMDIQFQNENLVALENGAVKAIVPDLITIVDRETAEPIPTEALRYGQRVKVIAAAAPRLLTTPQALEYVHPRCFGLDFDFTPLVKPAD
;
A
#
# COMPACT_ATOMS: atom_id res chain seq x y z
N MET A 1 -7.65 -21.22 32.37
CA MET A 1 -6.76 -21.61 31.26
C MET A 1 -7.66 -22.25 30.20
N ALA A 2 -8.12 -21.45 29.23
CA ALA A 2 -8.91 -21.95 28.12
C ALA A 2 -7.91 -22.37 27.02
N GLN A 3 -7.97 -23.62 26.61
CA GLN A 3 -7.19 -24.16 25.51
C GLN A 3 -7.68 -23.54 24.21
N THR A 4 -6.77 -22.89 23.48
CA THR A 4 -6.98 -22.41 22.11
C THR A 4 -7.24 -23.65 21.22
N PRO A 5 -8.32 -23.69 20.43
CA PRO A 5 -8.54 -24.77 19.51
C PRO A 5 -7.47 -24.77 18.42
N SER A 6 -6.69 -25.82 18.32
CA SER A 6 -5.76 -26.05 17.22
C SER A 6 -6.54 -26.33 15.95
N LEU A 7 -6.36 -25.50 14.93
CA LEU A 7 -6.84 -25.75 13.57
C LEU A 7 -6.23 -27.05 13.00
N PRO A 8 -6.97 -27.85 12.25
CA PRO A 8 -6.46 -29.10 11.68
C PRO A 8 -5.34 -28.79 10.66
N ARG A 9 -4.16 -29.35 10.91
CA ARG A 9 -3.06 -29.39 9.94
C ARG A 9 -3.44 -30.28 8.76
N SER A 10 -3.14 -29.78 7.56
CA SER A 10 -3.13 -30.49 6.26
C SER A 10 -4.46 -30.52 5.52
N LEU A 11 -4.58 -29.57 4.60
CA LEU A 11 -5.19 -29.84 3.30
C LEU A 11 -4.05 -29.77 2.28
N ALA A 12 -3.68 -30.92 1.75
CA ALA A 12 -2.71 -31.05 0.68
C ALA A 12 -3.31 -30.42 -0.58
N VAL A 13 -2.79 -29.26 -0.97
CA VAL A 13 -3.04 -28.67 -2.28
C VAL A 13 -2.26 -29.52 -3.29
N SER A 14 -2.96 -30.31 -4.10
CA SER A 14 -2.39 -30.94 -5.28
C SER A 14 -2.16 -29.85 -6.32
N GLY A 15 -0.98 -29.24 -6.31
CA GLY A 15 -0.61 -28.14 -7.18
C GLY A 15 0.17 -28.61 -8.40
N HIS A 16 -0.14 -28.03 -9.53
CA HIS A 16 0.79 -27.97 -10.66
C HIS A 16 1.67 -26.75 -10.48
N THR A 17 2.98 -26.95 -10.35
CA THR A 17 4.00 -25.89 -10.31
C THR A 17 4.22 -25.38 -11.73
N SER A 18 3.73 -24.17 -12.04
CA SER A 18 4.25 -23.32 -13.10
C SER A 18 5.12 -22.24 -12.44
N GLY A 19 6.26 -21.89 -13.05
CA GLY A 19 7.42 -21.26 -12.45
C GLY A 19 7.33 -19.78 -12.04
N ASP A 20 6.35 -19.35 -11.26
CA ASP A 20 6.22 -17.95 -10.78
C ASP A 20 5.97 -17.86 -9.27
N GLU A 21 6.77 -18.57 -8.48
CA GLU A 21 6.72 -18.46 -7.02
C GLU A 21 7.75 -17.41 -6.56
N LEU A 22 7.31 -16.27 -6.02
CA LEU A 22 8.17 -15.28 -5.38
C LEU A 22 8.54 -15.78 -3.97
N VAL A 23 9.82 -15.85 -3.66
CA VAL A 23 10.32 -16.11 -2.31
C VAL A 23 10.93 -14.82 -1.77
N LEU A 24 10.36 -14.30 -0.68
CA LEU A 24 10.94 -13.18 0.06
C LEU A 24 11.79 -13.73 1.22
N SER A 25 13.11 -13.59 1.12
CA SER A 25 14.00 -13.86 2.24
C SER A 25 14.02 -12.70 3.24
N ALA A 26 14.51 -12.95 4.45
CA ALA A 26 14.69 -11.88 5.44
C ALA A 26 15.65 -10.76 4.95
N ALA A 27 16.57 -11.06 4.04
CA ALA A 27 17.45 -10.08 3.42
C ALA A 27 16.70 -9.21 2.40
N ASP A 28 15.79 -9.80 1.64
CA ASP A 28 14.99 -9.07 0.63
C ASP A 28 14.02 -8.06 1.25
N LEU A 29 13.60 -8.27 2.50
CA LEU A 29 12.64 -7.39 3.17
C LEU A 29 13.12 -5.95 3.34
N HIS A 30 14.43 -5.70 3.30
CA HIS A 30 14.94 -4.32 3.33
C HIS A 30 14.64 -3.61 2.00
N ASP A 31 14.94 -4.25 0.88
CA ASP A 31 14.66 -3.69 -0.44
C ASP A 31 13.15 -3.67 -0.71
N PHE A 32 12.43 -4.72 -0.32
CA PHE A 32 10.97 -4.76 -0.41
C PHE A 32 10.32 -3.56 0.31
N ALA A 33 10.69 -3.31 1.57
CA ALA A 33 10.15 -2.21 2.37
C ALA A 33 10.47 -0.83 1.75
N ARG A 34 11.67 -0.66 1.19
CA ARG A 34 12.06 0.56 0.47
C ARG A 34 11.20 0.80 -0.76
N GLY A 35 10.98 -0.22 -1.58
CA GLY A 35 10.10 -0.12 -2.75
C GLY A 35 8.64 0.11 -2.36
N ALA A 36 8.15 -0.59 -1.33
CA ALA A 36 6.81 -0.36 -0.78
C ALA A 36 6.63 1.08 -0.25
N ALA A 37 7.68 1.66 0.37
CA ALA A 37 7.66 3.07 0.78
C ALA A 37 7.54 4.03 -0.41
N PHE A 38 8.19 3.73 -1.54
CA PHE A 38 8.02 4.50 -2.77
C PHE A 38 6.59 4.41 -3.29
N LEU A 39 6.06 3.20 -3.38
CA LEU A 39 4.71 2.93 -3.87
C LEU A 39 3.63 3.46 -2.90
N GLY A 40 3.96 3.65 -1.63
CA GLY A 40 3.12 4.33 -0.64
C GLY A 40 2.85 5.80 -0.93
N THR A 41 3.59 6.42 -1.86
CA THR A 41 3.39 7.83 -2.28
C THR A 41 3.34 8.82 -1.10
N GLY A 42 4.09 8.52 -0.05
CA GLY A 42 4.11 9.29 1.21
C GLY A 42 3.19 8.77 2.30
N GLY A 43 2.28 7.86 2.01
CA GLY A 43 1.36 7.21 2.95
C GLY A 43 1.70 5.73 3.22
N GLY A 44 0.71 4.98 3.74
CA GLY A 44 0.85 3.54 4.04
C GLY A 44 1.59 3.23 5.35
N GLY A 45 2.05 4.22 6.12
CA GLY A 45 2.76 4.06 7.39
C GLY A 45 4.25 3.73 7.26
N ASP A 46 4.97 3.66 8.41
CA ASP A 46 6.42 3.47 8.44
C ASP A 46 6.84 2.08 7.94
N PRO A 47 7.53 1.99 6.79
CA PRO A 47 7.97 0.72 6.22
C PRO A 47 8.98 -0.03 7.11
N TYR A 48 9.71 0.67 7.98
CA TYR A 48 10.67 0.06 8.90
C TYR A 48 9.98 -0.87 9.90
N ILE A 49 8.85 -0.43 10.49
CA ILE A 49 8.06 -1.24 11.43
C ILE A 49 7.51 -2.47 10.72
N GLY A 50 6.89 -2.28 9.55
CA GLY A 50 6.37 -3.39 8.74
C GLY A 50 7.46 -4.43 8.41
N ARG A 51 8.64 -3.97 8.04
CA ARG A 51 9.80 -4.84 7.80
C ARG A 51 10.16 -5.66 9.03
N LEU A 52 10.28 -5.05 10.19
CA LEU A 52 10.62 -5.77 11.44
C LEU A 52 9.56 -6.81 11.80
N MET A 53 8.28 -6.48 11.64
CA MET A 53 7.18 -7.42 11.87
C MET A 53 7.29 -8.62 10.92
N ALA A 54 7.47 -8.38 9.62
CA ALA A 54 7.62 -9.44 8.64
C ALA A 54 8.88 -10.30 8.87
N GLN A 55 10.02 -9.67 9.22
CA GLN A 55 11.25 -10.41 9.56
C GLN A 55 11.05 -11.33 10.77
N ASN A 56 10.37 -10.87 11.81
CA ASN A 56 10.07 -11.67 12.98
C ASN A 56 9.13 -12.83 12.65
N ALA A 57 8.06 -12.58 11.88
CA ALA A 57 7.12 -13.60 11.47
C ALA A 57 7.79 -14.67 10.61
N ILE A 58 8.62 -14.29 9.63
CA ILE A 58 9.35 -15.25 8.79
C ILE A 58 10.33 -16.09 9.63
N ARG A 59 11.00 -15.47 10.61
CA ARG A 59 11.93 -16.20 11.49
C ARG A 59 11.22 -17.22 12.37
N GLU A 60 10.03 -16.90 12.85
CA GLU A 60 9.25 -17.73 13.79
C GLU A 60 8.42 -18.80 13.07
N PHE A 61 7.79 -18.46 11.95
CA PHE A 61 6.81 -19.32 11.27
C PHE A 61 7.27 -19.83 9.90
N GLY A 62 8.37 -19.31 9.37
CA GLY A 62 8.86 -19.65 8.03
C GLY A 62 8.39 -18.68 6.94
N HIS A 63 8.90 -18.88 5.73
CA HIS A 63 8.59 -18.03 4.58
C HIS A 63 7.15 -18.28 4.12
N PRO A 64 6.34 -17.22 3.91
CA PRO A 64 5.03 -17.38 3.28
C PRO A 64 5.20 -17.82 1.83
N LYS A 65 4.31 -18.65 1.35
CA LYS A 65 4.20 -18.98 -0.06
C LYS A 65 3.55 -17.81 -0.79
N ILE A 66 4.28 -17.18 -1.73
CA ILE A 66 3.75 -16.08 -2.53
C ILE A 66 3.47 -16.59 -3.94
N ILE A 67 2.23 -16.46 -4.39
CA ILE A 67 1.74 -17.02 -5.65
C ILE A 67 1.10 -15.94 -6.52
N SER A 68 1.11 -16.15 -7.84
CA SER A 68 0.33 -15.32 -8.77
C SER A 68 -1.17 -15.54 -8.56
N PRO A 69 -2.04 -14.54 -8.73
CA PRO A 69 -3.49 -14.75 -8.80
C PRO A 69 -3.91 -15.82 -9.81
N GLU A 70 -3.18 -15.95 -10.92
CA GLU A 70 -3.45 -16.96 -11.95
C GLU A 70 -3.30 -18.41 -11.46
N ALA A 71 -2.55 -18.63 -10.38
CA ALA A 71 -2.40 -19.95 -9.77
C ALA A 71 -3.58 -20.38 -8.89
N LEU A 72 -4.53 -19.47 -8.63
CA LEU A 72 -5.72 -19.78 -7.82
C LEU A 72 -6.75 -20.59 -8.60
N ALA A 73 -7.45 -21.48 -7.89
CA ALA A 73 -8.73 -22.01 -8.37
C ALA A 73 -9.77 -20.88 -8.43
N ASP A 74 -10.66 -20.91 -9.42
CA ASP A 74 -11.65 -19.83 -9.62
C ASP A 74 -12.61 -19.66 -8.44
N ASP A 75 -12.89 -20.74 -7.70
CA ASP A 75 -13.75 -20.77 -6.52
C ASP A 75 -13.01 -20.58 -5.18
N ALA A 76 -11.69 -20.40 -5.20
CA ALA A 76 -10.90 -20.11 -4.01
C ALA A 76 -11.41 -18.83 -3.32
N THR A 77 -11.33 -18.76 -1.99
CA THR A 77 -11.69 -17.57 -1.22
C THR A 77 -10.45 -16.72 -0.96
N VAL A 78 -10.48 -15.52 -1.45
CA VAL A 78 -9.42 -14.52 -1.24
C VAL A 78 -9.95 -13.38 -0.35
N ALA A 79 -9.12 -12.85 0.54
CA ALA A 79 -9.40 -11.64 1.29
C ALA A 79 -8.16 -10.79 1.45
N PHE A 80 -8.32 -9.48 1.60
CA PHE A 80 -7.22 -8.67 2.04
C PHE A 80 -7.13 -8.64 3.57
N VAL A 81 -5.91 -8.40 4.07
CA VAL A 81 -5.65 -8.04 5.45
C VAL A 81 -4.74 -6.81 5.47
N ALA A 82 -5.06 -5.86 6.34
CA ALA A 82 -4.33 -4.60 6.43
C ALA A 82 -4.39 -4.03 7.87
N MET A 83 -3.58 -3.03 8.13
CA MET A 83 -3.71 -2.17 9.28
C MET A 83 -4.44 -0.89 8.88
N LEU A 84 -5.37 -0.44 9.71
CA LEU A 84 -6.12 0.79 9.53
C LEU A 84 -5.96 1.67 10.77
N GLY A 85 -5.61 2.95 10.54
CA GLY A 85 -5.46 3.90 11.62
C GLY A 85 -4.57 5.09 11.26
N ALA A 86 -4.16 5.85 12.29
CA ALA A 86 -3.25 6.97 12.10
C ALA A 86 -1.79 6.48 12.07
N PRO A 87 -0.99 6.83 11.05
CA PRO A 87 0.40 6.36 10.93
C PRO A 87 1.26 6.63 12.16
N THR A 88 1.04 7.76 12.84
CA THR A 88 1.77 8.13 14.06
C THR A 88 1.47 7.21 15.24
N VAL A 89 0.28 6.61 15.31
CA VAL A 89 -0.11 5.69 16.39
C VAL A 89 0.56 4.33 16.22
N LEU A 90 0.87 3.92 14.99
CA LEU A 90 1.57 2.67 14.70
C LEU A 90 2.95 2.57 15.36
N ASN A 91 3.63 3.72 15.52
CA ASN A 91 4.92 3.78 16.18
C ASN A 91 4.84 3.49 17.68
N GLU A 92 3.65 3.64 18.26
CA GLU A 92 3.40 3.44 19.69
C GLU A 92 2.65 2.12 19.99
N LYS A 93 1.92 1.60 18.99
CA LYS A 93 1.10 0.39 19.08
C LYS A 93 1.48 -0.61 18.00
N ALA A 94 2.48 -1.44 18.26
CA ALA A 94 2.82 -2.54 17.34
C ALA A 94 1.76 -3.65 17.41
N ALA A 95 1.35 -4.17 16.24
CA ALA A 95 0.46 -5.33 16.17
C ALA A 95 1.08 -6.55 16.87
N SER A 96 0.30 -7.24 17.67
CA SER A 96 0.76 -8.43 18.43
C SER A 96 0.88 -9.67 17.55
N GLY A 97 0.27 -9.67 16.38
CA GLY A 97 0.09 -10.81 15.50
C GLY A 97 -1.16 -11.64 15.83
N ALA A 98 -1.57 -11.71 17.10
CA ALA A 98 -2.81 -12.38 17.50
C ALA A 98 -4.06 -11.65 16.99
N ASP A 99 -4.00 -10.33 16.91
CA ASP A 99 -4.99 -9.46 16.28
C ASP A 99 -5.13 -9.75 14.77
N ILE A 100 -4.01 -9.98 14.08
CA ILE A 100 -3.99 -10.37 12.66
C ILE A 100 -4.66 -11.75 12.49
N ASP A 101 -4.25 -12.74 13.28
CA ASP A 101 -4.82 -14.09 13.23
C ASP A 101 -6.34 -14.05 13.49
N LEU A 102 -6.78 -13.25 14.49
CA LEU A 102 -8.18 -13.13 14.84
C LEU A 102 -9.00 -12.47 13.72
N ALA A 103 -8.48 -11.43 13.07
CA ALA A 103 -9.19 -10.75 11.99
C ALA A 103 -9.51 -11.71 10.82
N VAL A 104 -8.52 -12.51 10.39
CA VAL A 104 -8.69 -13.49 9.32
C VAL A 104 -9.62 -14.61 9.75
N THR A 105 -9.46 -15.12 10.99
CA THR A 105 -10.31 -16.19 11.53
C THR A 105 -11.78 -15.77 11.62
N ARG A 106 -12.04 -14.55 12.14
CA ARG A 106 -13.42 -14.02 12.24
C ARG A 106 -14.07 -13.82 10.87
N LEU A 107 -13.27 -13.40 9.86
CA LEU A 107 -13.79 -13.30 8.50
C LEU A 107 -14.17 -14.67 7.95
N ALA A 108 -13.31 -15.68 8.11
CA ALA A 108 -13.59 -17.06 7.69
C ALA A 108 -14.83 -17.64 8.39
N GLU A 109 -14.95 -17.43 9.72
CA GLU A 109 -16.14 -17.82 10.50
C GLU A 109 -17.41 -17.15 9.95
N ARG A 110 -17.36 -15.85 9.66
CA ARG A 110 -18.51 -15.10 9.13
C ARG A 110 -18.92 -15.57 7.72
N LEU A 111 -17.95 -15.96 6.88
CA LEU A 111 -18.19 -16.51 5.55
C LEU A 111 -18.65 -17.97 5.57
N GLY A 112 -18.40 -18.69 6.67
CA GLY A 112 -18.68 -20.13 6.77
C GLY A 112 -17.76 -20.99 5.91
N ARG A 113 -16.59 -20.46 5.49
CA ARG A 113 -15.59 -21.14 4.65
C ARG A 113 -14.19 -20.59 4.93
N PRO A 114 -13.13 -21.39 4.73
CA PRO A 114 -11.77 -20.95 4.93
C PRO A 114 -11.38 -19.84 3.95
N ILE A 115 -10.35 -19.06 4.32
CA ILE A 115 -9.64 -18.16 3.41
C ILE A 115 -8.49 -18.98 2.78
N ASP A 116 -8.49 -19.11 1.46
CA ASP A 116 -7.52 -19.90 0.71
C ASP A 116 -6.28 -19.09 0.31
N ALA A 117 -6.40 -17.76 0.19
CA ALA A 117 -5.28 -16.85 -0.03
C ALA A 117 -5.54 -15.48 0.57
N LEU A 118 -4.45 -14.81 0.99
CA LEU A 118 -4.44 -13.44 1.48
C LEU A 118 -3.80 -12.51 0.47
N MET A 119 -4.08 -11.22 0.56
CA MET A 119 -3.42 -10.19 -0.23
C MET A 119 -3.30 -8.87 0.55
N PRO A 120 -2.40 -7.95 0.18
CA PRO A 120 -2.43 -6.57 0.64
C PRO A 120 -3.68 -5.84 0.13
N ALA A 121 -4.25 -4.94 0.95
CA ALA A 121 -5.19 -3.95 0.45
C ALA A 121 -4.48 -2.97 -0.49
N GLU A 122 -3.26 -2.60 -0.11
CA GLU A 122 -2.36 -1.69 -0.83
C GLU A 122 -0.91 -2.17 -0.71
N ILE A 123 -0.08 -1.85 -1.71
CA ILE A 123 1.34 -2.19 -1.70
C ILE A 123 2.18 -1.17 -0.90
N GLY A 124 1.59 -0.10 -0.38
CA GLY A 124 2.30 0.98 0.29
C GLY A 124 2.67 0.67 1.75
N GLY A 125 3.86 1.12 2.18
CA GLY A 125 4.27 1.19 3.58
C GLY A 125 4.10 -0.09 4.40
N VAL A 126 3.60 0.04 5.64
CA VAL A 126 3.38 -1.09 6.56
C VAL A 126 2.32 -2.07 6.03
N ASN A 127 1.36 -1.58 5.24
CA ASN A 127 0.28 -2.40 4.71
C ASN A 127 0.73 -3.43 3.67
N SER A 128 1.90 -3.26 3.08
CA SER A 128 2.54 -4.30 2.27
C SER A 128 3.07 -5.47 3.11
N ALA A 129 3.44 -5.22 4.38
CA ALA A 129 4.07 -6.18 5.27
C ALA A 129 3.09 -6.97 6.14
N VAL A 130 1.95 -6.37 6.54
CA VAL A 130 0.93 -7.02 7.37
C VAL A 130 0.44 -8.34 6.76
N PRO A 131 0.14 -8.45 5.44
CA PRO A 131 -0.25 -9.72 4.84
C PRO A 131 0.89 -10.76 4.81
N ILE A 132 2.16 -10.34 4.76
CA ILE A 132 3.31 -11.25 4.89
C ILE A 132 3.31 -11.89 6.28
N VAL A 133 3.05 -11.08 7.32
CA VAL A 133 2.92 -11.58 8.71
C VAL A 133 1.77 -12.56 8.82
N ALA A 134 0.58 -12.20 8.30
CA ALA A 134 -0.60 -13.05 8.31
C ALA A 134 -0.36 -14.39 7.61
N ALA A 135 0.19 -14.33 6.40
CA ALA A 135 0.47 -15.51 5.59
C ALA A 135 1.47 -16.48 6.26
N ALA A 136 2.56 -15.92 6.84
CA ALA A 136 3.55 -16.73 7.56
C ALA A 136 2.95 -17.38 8.81
N ARG A 137 2.19 -16.64 9.62
CA ARG A 137 1.59 -17.13 10.87
C ARG A 137 0.51 -18.17 10.65
N LEU A 138 -0.35 -17.95 9.66
CA LEU A 138 -1.52 -18.80 9.38
C LEU A 138 -1.22 -19.93 8.39
N GLY A 139 -0.06 -19.89 7.71
CA GLY A 139 0.27 -20.86 6.65
C GLY A 139 -0.64 -20.76 5.42
N ILE A 140 -1.25 -19.58 5.19
CA ILE A 140 -2.13 -19.28 4.05
C ILE A 140 -1.27 -18.63 2.96
N PRO A 141 -1.42 -19.02 1.67
CA PRO A 141 -0.72 -18.37 0.56
C PRO A 141 -0.99 -16.86 0.49
N LEU A 142 0.04 -16.09 0.11
CA LEU A 142 -0.06 -14.65 -0.17
C LEU A 142 -0.07 -14.44 -1.67
N LEU A 143 -0.95 -13.58 -2.18
CA LEU A 143 -0.96 -13.22 -3.59
C LEU A 143 0.10 -12.17 -3.91
N ASN A 144 0.81 -12.37 -5.01
CA ASN A 144 1.65 -11.34 -5.63
C ASN A 144 0.76 -10.34 -6.39
N ALA A 145 -0.05 -9.62 -5.65
CA ALA A 145 -1.00 -8.61 -6.13
C ALA A 145 -1.46 -7.73 -4.96
N ASP A 146 -2.05 -6.60 -5.26
CA ASP A 146 -2.74 -5.74 -4.29
C ASP A 146 -3.97 -5.06 -4.89
N GLY A 147 -4.67 -4.29 -4.08
CA GLY A 147 -5.91 -3.62 -4.49
C GLY A 147 -5.73 -2.25 -5.14
N MET A 148 -4.51 -1.69 -5.18
CA MET A 148 -4.33 -0.28 -5.55
C MET A 148 -3.11 -0.04 -6.46
N GLY A 149 -2.03 -0.81 -6.33
CA GLY A 149 -0.73 -0.54 -6.95
C GLY A 149 -0.03 0.72 -6.43
N ARG A 150 -0.60 1.33 -5.39
CA ARG A 150 -0.11 2.47 -4.62
C ARG A 150 -0.80 2.49 -3.26
N ALA A 151 -0.66 3.56 -2.46
CA ALA A 151 -1.52 3.79 -1.29
C ALA A 151 -2.64 4.80 -1.57
N PHE A 152 -3.81 4.55 -0.96
CA PHE A 152 -4.94 5.47 -0.87
C PHE A 152 -5.56 5.44 0.54
N PRO A 153 -6.14 6.57 1.00
CA PRO A 153 -6.55 6.72 2.40
C PRO A 153 -7.87 6.04 2.79
N GLU A 154 -8.67 5.56 1.84
CA GLU A 154 -10.03 5.09 2.12
C GLU A 154 -10.34 3.73 1.50
N ILE A 155 -11.17 2.94 2.19
CA ILE A 155 -11.51 1.53 1.86
C ILE A 155 -12.13 1.37 0.47
N GLN A 156 -12.91 2.35 -0.02
CA GLN A 156 -13.54 2.26 -1.33
C GLN A 156 -12.59 2.55 -2.50
N MET A 157 -11.38 3.02 -2.24
CA MET A 157 -10.41 3.43 -3.26
C MET A 157 -9.56 2.26 -3.76
N VAL A 158 -10.19 1.11 -3.97
CA VAL A 158 -9.54 -0.15 -4.41
C VAL A 158 -10.15 -0.68 -5.69
N VAL A 159 -9.34 -1.36 -6.49
CA VAL A 159 -9.79 -1.97 -7.76
C VAL A 159 -10.98 -2.90 -7.55
N MET A 160 -11.00 -3.66 -6.45
CA MET A 160 -12.11 -4.54 -6.13
C MET A 160 -13.45 -3.80 -6.11
N ASN A 161 -13.49 -2.60 -5.50
CA ASN A 161 -14.71 -1.78 -5.48
C ASN A 161 -15.08 -1.26 -6.87
N PHE A 162 -14.09 -0.86 -7.67
CA PHE A 162 -14.33 -0.36 -9.05
C PHE A 162 -14.89 -1.46 -9.95
N GLU A 163 -14.51 -2.72 -9.68
CA GLU A 163 -14.99 -3.92 -10.36
C GLU A 163 -16.27 -4.52 -9.74
N GLY A 164 -16.92 -3.81 -8.81
CA GLY A 164 -18.21 -4.18 -8.22
C GLY A 164 -18.14 -5.26 -7.14
N ILE A 165 -16.96 -5.59 -6.61
CA ILE A 165 -16.82 -6.55 -5.51
C ILE A 165 -17.18 -5.85 -4.19
N ARG A 166 -17.97 -6.52 -3.36
CA ARG A 166 -18.44 -5.98 -2.09
C ARG A 166 -17.33 -5.93 -1.04
N ALA A 167 -17.20 -4.80 -0.35
CA ALA A 167 -16.23 -4.63 0.72
C ALA A 167 -16.50 -5.53 1.94
N THR A 168 -17.77 -5.84 2.19
CA THR A 168 -18.23 -6.51 3.40
C THR A 168 -18.68 -7.95 3.17
N PRO A 169 -18.60 -8.85 4.18
CA PRO A 169 -18.29 -8.57 5.59
C PRO A 169 -16.87 -8.03 5.80
N PHE A 170 -16.72 -7.07 6.72
CA PHE A 170 -15.46 -6.41 7.04
C PHE A 170 -15.20 -6.56 8.54
N VAL A 171 -14.09 -7.18 8.91
CA VAL A 171 -13.71 -7.45 10.30
C VAL A 171 -12.68 -6.43 10.76
N ILE A 172 -12.83 -5.95 11.99
CA ILE A 172 -11.93 -5.00 12.64
C ILE A 172 -11.53 -5.59 13.98
N VAL A 173 -10.24 -5.58 14.31
CA VAL A 173 -9.70 -6.13 15.58
C VAL A 173 -8.67 -5.16 16.14
N ASP A 174 -8.78 -4.84 17.45
CA ASP A 174 -7.78 -4.04 18.16
C ASP A 174 -6.72 -4.91 18.86
N GLU A 175 -5.71 -4.27 19.47
CA GLU A 175 -4.63 -4.92 20.21
C GLU A 175 -5.08 -5.70 21.46
N HIS A 176 -6.29 -5.45 21.94
CA HIS A 176 -6.92 -6.15 23.05
C HIS A 176 -7.80 -7.32 22.61
N LEU A 177 -7.80 -7.62 21.30
CA LEU A 177 -8.61 -8.66 20.65
C LEU A 177 -10.11 -8.39 20.71
N ASN A 178 -10.54 -7.13 20.92
CA ASN A 178 -11.90 -6.75 20.66
C ASN A 178 -12.16 -6.78 19.16
N SER A 179 -13.29 -7.36 18.73
CA SER A 179 -13.60 -7.52 17.31
C SER A 179 -14.99 -6.99 16.98
N VAL A 180 -15.10 -6.34 15.83
CA VAL A 180 -16.36 -5.86 15.24
C VAL A 180 -16.45 -6.35 13.81
N ILE A 181 -17.64 -6.79 13.40
CA ILE A 181 -17.95 -7.14 12.00
C ILE A 181 -18.93 -6.10 11.46
N VAL A 182 -18.56 -5.48 10.36
CA VAL A 182 -19.37 -4.48 9.66
C VAL A 182 -19.93 -5.09 8.38
N GLU A 183 -21.23 -4.92 8.16
CA GLU A 183 -21.91 -5.27 6.91
C GLU A 183 -22.71 -4.08 6.41
N THR A 184 -22.48 -3.68 5.16
CA THR A 184 -23.11 -2.51 4.55
C THR A 184 -23.44 -2.75 3.09
N GLY A 185 -24.29 -1.89 2.53
CA GLY A 185 -24.66 -1.95 1.12
C GLY A 185 -23.64 -1.34 0.16
N SER A 186 -22.62 -0.60 0.67
CA SER A 186 -21.60 0.02 -0.18
C SER A 186 -20.26 0.15 0.56
N ALA A 187 -19.16 0.19 -0.18
CA ALA A 187 -17.83 0.36 0.37
C ALA A 187 -17.63 1.74 1.05
N ARG A 188 -18.28 2.80 0.54
CA ARG A 188 -18.27 4.14 1.18
C ARG A 188 -18.92 4.11 2.56
N ARG A 189 -20.05 3.42 2.72
CA ARG A 189 -20.67 3.24 4.05
C ARG A 189 -19.82 2.35 4.96
N ALA A 190 -19.14 1.33 4.38
CA ALA A 190 -18.19 0.54 5.15
C ALA A 190 -17.06 1.40 5.71
N GLU A 191 -16.46 2.30 4.89
CA GLU A 191 -15.45 3.26 5.33
C GLU A 191 -15.93 4.10 6.54
N GLU A 192 -17.12 4.69 6.47
CA GLU A 192 -17.67 5.53 7.54
C GLU A 192 -17.80 4.76 8.86
N PHE A 193 -18.34 3.53 8.83
CA PHE A 193 -18.50 2.71 10.03
C PHE A 193 -17.17 2.18 10.55
N VAL A 194 -16.32 1.65 9.66
CA VAL A 194 -15.01 1.11 10.02
C VAL A 194 -14.13 2.20 10.66
N ARG A 195 -14.13 3.40 10.10
CA ARG A 195 -13.38 4.54 10.65
C ARG A 195 -13.90 4.98 12.01
N SER A 196 -15.23 4.99 12.20
CA SER A 196 -15.84 5.27 13.50
C SER A 196 -15.42 4.24 14.55
N VAL A 197 -15.39 2.96 14.19
CA VAL A 197 -14.92 1.88 15.08
C VAL A 197 -13.43 2.04 15.35
N ALA A 198 -12.60 2.30 14.35
CA ALA A 198 -11.17 2.49 14.51
C ALA A 198 -10.82 3.66 15.44
N ILE A 199 -11.59 4.76 15.40
CA ILE A 199 -11.43 5.87 16.36
C ILE A 199 -11.66 5.37 17.81
N ASN A 200 -12.71 4.57 18.04
CA ASN A 200 -12.99 4.01 19.36
C ASN A 200 -11.96 2.95 19.81
N MET A 201 -11.29 2.30 18.86
CA MET A 201 -10.19 1.37 19.10
C MET A 201 -8.81 2.08 19.22
N GLY A 202 -8.80 3.43 19.32
CA GLY A 202 -7.58 4.21 19.52
C GLY A 202 -6.74 4.43 18.26
N LEU A 203 -7.37 4.43 17.08
CA LEU A 203 -6.76 4.73 15.76
C LEU A 203 -5.63 3.76 15.35
N SER A 204 -5.70 2.51 15.80
CA SER A 204 -4.82 1.45 15.32
C SER A 204 -5.56 0.11 15.46
N CYS A 205 -5.89 -0.52 14.36
CA CYS A 205 -6.57 -1.81 14.33
C CYS A 205 -6.18 -2.60 13.08
N ILE A 206 -6.31 -3.93 13.17
CA ILE A 206 -6.19 -4.83 12.03
C ILE A 206 -7.56 -4.99 11.38
N VAL A 207 -7.57 -5.04 10.07
CA VAL A 207 -8.79 -5.23 9.29
C VAL A 207 -8.62 -6.38 8.29
N ALA A 208 -9.72 -7.11 8.06
CA ALA A 208 -9.82 -8.08 6.98
C ALA A 208 -11.16 -7.89 6.24
N GLY A 209 -11.13 -7.87 4.91
CA GLY A 209 -12.31 -7.55 4.13
C GLY A 209 -12.16 -7.88 2.65
N TYR A 210 -13.13 -7.40 1.85
CA TYR A 210 -13.23 -7.69 0.42
C TYR A 210 -13.10 -9.19 0.12
N PRO A 211 -13.93 -10.04 0.77
CA PRO A 211 -13.93 -11.45 0.41
C PRO A 211 -14.37 -11.60 -1.05
N MET A 212 -13.55 -12.30 -1.83
CA MET A 212 -13.78 -12.50 -3.26
C MET A 212 -13.39 -13.89 -3.68
N THR A 213 -13.84 -14.31 -4.85
CA THR A 213 -13.43 -15.57 -5.47
C THR A 213 -12.07 -15.43 -6.15
N GLY A 214 -11.40 -16.56 -6.44
CA GLY A 214 -10.15 -16.56 -7.21
C GLY A 214 -10.34 -15.96 -8.60
N ALA A 215 -11.47 -16.24 -9.27
CA ALA A 215 -11.81 -15.61 -10.54
C ALA A 215 -11.94 -14.08 -10.44
N GLU A 216 -12.51 -13.57 -9.35
CA GLU A 216 -12.59 -12.14 -9.08
C GLU A 216 -11.22 -11.55 -8.78
N ALA A 217 -10.38 -12.22 -8.00
CA ALA A 217 -9.02 -11.77 -7.69
C ALA A 217 -8.17 -11.60 -8.96
N LYS A 218 -8.26 -12.53 -9.93
CA LYS A 218 -7.55 -12.45 -11.21
C LYS A 218 -7.88 -11.18 -12.00
N ARG A 219 -9.14 -10.69 -11.98
CA ARG A 219 -9.56 -9.51 -12.76
C ARG A 219 -9.53 -8.19 -11.97
N ALA A 220 -9.62 -8.25 -10.65
CA ALA A 220 -9.86 -7.10 -9.79
C ALA A 220 -8.69 -6.77 -8.86
N THR A 221 -7.47 -7.11 -9.25
CA THR A 221 -6.24 -6.79 -8.51
C THR A 221 -5.15 -6.27 -9.44
N VAL A 222 -4.23 -5.48 -8.89
CA VAL A 222 -3.01 -5.07 -9.60
C VAL A 222 -1.97 -6.17 -9.37
N THR A 223 -1.77 -7.02 -10.37
CA THR A 223 -0.90 -8.19 -10.29
C THR A 223 0.58 -7.81 -10.36
N GLY A 224 1.43 -8.53 -9.59
CA GLY A 224 2.89 -8.39 -9.63
C GLY A 224 3.46 -7.32 -8.70
N THR A 225 2.65 -6.66 -7.88
CA THR A 225 3.06 -5.49 -7.09
C THR A 225 4.06 -5.82 -5.97
N LEU A 226 4.03 -7.03 -5.40
CA LEU A 226 5.05 -7.44 -4.42
C LEU A 226 6.42 -7.61 -5.08
N THR A 227 6.47 -8.23 -6.27
CA THR A 227 7.70 -8.29 -7.07
C THR A 227 8.18 -6.90 -7.43
N GLU A 228 7.29 -6.03 -7.87
CA GLU A 228 7.61 -4.66 -8.26
C GLU A 228 8.21 -3.86 -7.08
N ALA A 229 7.63 -3.96 -5.89
CA ALA A 229 8.18 -3.32 -4.69
C ALA A 229 9.61 -3.81 -4.39
N LEU A 230 9.86 -5.12 -4.48
CA LEU A 230 11.21 -5.67 -4.28
C LEU A 230 12.19 -5.13 -5.34
N GLU A 231 11.82 -5.14 -6.60
CA GLU A 231 12.69 -4.71 -7.70
C GLU A 231 12.97 -3.19 -7.67
N ILE A 232 11.99 -2.36 -7.26
CA ILE A 232 12.21 -0.92 -7.03
C ILE A 232 13.26 -0.72 -5.93
N GLY A 233 13.12 -1.40 -4.80
CA GLY A 233 14.11 -1.29 -3.72
C GLY A 233 15.50 -1.75 -4.12
N ARG A 234 15.61 -2.86 -4.84
CA ARG A 234 16.88 -3.37 -5.41
C ARG A 234 17.52 -2.38 -6.38
N ALA A 235 16.70 -1.76 -7.25
CA ALA A 235 17.18 -0.74 -8.19
C ALA A 235 17.74 0.48 -7.46
N ILE A 236 17.07 0.97 -6.42
CA ILE A 236 17.57 2.06 -5.57
C ILE A 236 18.91 1.68 -4.94
N GLU A 237 19.01 0.48 -4.34
CA GLU A 237 20.24 0.02 -3.69
C GLU A 237 21.41 -0.16 -4.69
N ALA A 238 21.14 -0.72 -5.86
CA ALA A 238 22.13 -0.82 -6.93
C ALA A 238 22.57 0.56 -7.43
N GLY A 239 21.62 1.48 -7.62
CA GLY A 239 21.89 2.86 -8.02
C GLY A 239 22.70 3.64 -6.98
N ARG A 240 22.46 3.43 -5.70
CA ARG A 240 23.28 4.01 -4.60
C ARG A 240 24.73 3.58 -4.68
N LYS A 241 24.97 2.29 -4.92
CA LYS A 241 26.34 1.75 -5.09
C LYS A 241 27.01 2.30 -6.34
N ALA A 242 26.24 2.61 -7.40
CA ALA A 242 26.74 3.17 -8.65
C ALA A 242 26.82 4.72 -8.64
N GLY A 243 26.32 5.40 -7.61
CA GLY A 243 26.29 6.87 -7.52
C GLY A 243 25.15 7.52 -8.32
N ASP A 244 24.11 6.77 -8.73
CA ASP A 244 22.95 7.25 -9.48
C ASP A 244 21.63 6.58 -8.97
N ALA A 245 21.33 6.79 -7.70
CA ALA A 245 20.16 6.14 -7.07
C ALA A 245 18.82 6.58 -7.70
N VAL A 246 18.67 7.89 -7.93
CA VAL A 246 17.44 8.44 -8.51
C VAL A 246 17.26 8.03 -9.97
N GLY A 247 18.33 8.08 -10.78
CA GLY A 247 18.28 7.62 -12.15
C GLY A 247 17.93 6.13 -12.27
N ALA A 248 18.47 5.28 -11.38
CA ALA A 248 18.14 3.86 -11.32
C ALA A 248 16.66 3.63 -10.97
N LEU A 249 16.12 4.37 -10.00
CA LEU A 249 14.70 4.34 -9.64
C LEU A 249 13.80 4.71 -10.82
N VAL A 250 14.07 5.84 -11.48
CA VAL A 250 13.27 6.33 -12.61
C VAL A 250 13.33 5.35 -13.79
N ARG A 251 14.50 4.79 -14.10
CA ARG A 251 14.64 3.75 -15.13
C ARG A 251 13.81 2.51 -14.80
N ARG A 252 13.94 1.99 -13.58
CA ARG A 252 13.17 0.80 -13.15
C ARG A 252 11.66 1.00 -13.28
N LEU A 253 11.14 2.15 -12.84
CA LEU A 253 9.73 2.48 -12.95
C LEU A 253 9.28 2.64 -14.40
N SER A 254 10.11 3.22 -15.25
CA SER A 254 9.81 3.41 -16.69
C SER A 254 9.82 2.09 -17.48
N GLU A 255 10.54 1.08 -16.99
CA GLU A 255 10.57 -0.28 -17.55
C GLU A 255 9.48 -1.18 -16.95
N SER A 256 8.77 -0.71 -15.92
CA SER A 256 7.71 -1.47 -15.26
C SER A 256 6.51 -1.70 -16.18
N ALA A 257 6.02 -2.94 -16.22
CA ALA A 257 4.78 -3.26 -16.91
C ALA A 257 3.54 -2.68 -16.20
N ILE A 258 3.66 -2.32 -14.91
CA ILE A 258 2.57 -1.77 -14.09
C ILE A 258 2.49 -0.25 -14.28
N TYR A 259 3.64 0.46 -14.21
CA TYR A 259 3.71 1.92 -14.22
C TYR A 259 4.10 2.49 -15.59
N GLY A 260 5.05 1.89 -16.27
CA GLY A 260 5.42 2.16 -17.69
C GLY A 260 6.06 3.51 -17.98
N HIS A 261 5.89 4.51 -17.08
CA HIS A 261 6.51 5.84 -17.21
C HIS A 261 6.81 6.44 -15.85
N ALA A 262 7.98 7.05 -15.70
CA ALA A 262 8.35 7.84 -14.53
C ALA A 262 9.32 8.96 -14.89
N CYS A 263 9.34 10.01 -14.07
CA CYS A 263 10.25 11.14 -14.24
C CYS A 263 10.64 11.79 -12.91
N ASP A 264 11.82 12.41 -12.90
CA ASP A 264 12.28 13.33 -11.85
C ASP A 264 11.69 14.72 -12.15
N LEU A 265 10.68 15.11 -11.38
CA LEU A 265 9.96 16.36 -11.59
C LEU A 265 10.72 17.56 -11.04
N PHE A 266 11.39 17.40 -9.89
CA PHE A 266 11.96 18.54 -9.19
C PHE A 266 13.10 18.14 -8.26
N ASP A 267 14.16 18.99 -8.20
CA ASP A 267 15.30 18.89 -7.30
C ASP A 267 15.38 20.16 -6.44
N GLY A 268 15.26 20.01 -5.11
CA GLY A 268 15.17 21.16 -4.25
C GLY A 268 15.36 20.90 -2.75
N LYS A 269 15.03 21.91 -1.97
CA LYS A 269 15.08 21.91 -0.50
C LYS A 269 13.72 22.31 0.06
N ILE A 270 13.23 21.57 1.05
CA ILE A 270 11.99 21.90 1.76
C ILE A 270 12.18 23.20 2.56
N VAL A 271 11.33 24.19 2.28
CA VAL A 271 11.38 25.52 2.91
C VAL A 271 10.09 25.89 3.67
N ASP A 272 9.01 25.18 3.46
CA ASP A 272 7.79 25.27 4.27
C ASP A 272 7.11 23.91 4.36
N LEU A 273 6.55 23.63 5.51
CA LEU A 273 5.83 22.38 5.78
C LEU A 273 4.73 22.64 6.79
N ARG A 274 3.49 22.39 6.39
CA ARG A 274 2.32 22.44 7.27
C ARG A 274 1.67 21.08 7.29
N ARG A 275 1.29 20.64 8.49
CA ARG A 275 0.68 19.33 8.71
C ARG A 275 -0.32 19.44 9.85
N GLU A 276 -1.49 18.86 9.64
CA GLU A 276 -2.53 18.73 10.65
C GLU A 276 -3.21 17.36 10.54
N THR A 277 -3.69 16.86 11.65
CA THR A 277 -4.49 15.63 11.66
C THR A 277 -5.95 16.00 11.79
N THR A 278 -6.73 15.71 10.75
CA THR A 278 -8.17 16.01 10.69
C THR A 278 -8.94 14.78 10.27
N ALA A 279 -9.96 14.39 11.06
CA ALA A 279 -10.82 13.22 10.80
C ALA A 279 -10.05 11.90 10.59
N GLY A 280 -8.88 11.74 11.22
CA GLY A 280 -8.05 10.54 11.11
C GLY A 280 -7.09 10.53 9.91
N PHE A 281 -7.01 11.63 9.15
CA PHE A 281 -6.07 11.81 8.03
C PHE A 281 -4.98 12.83 8.39
N SER A 282 -3.76 12.58 7.89
CA SER A 282 -2.67 13.55 7.92
C SER A 282 -2.75 14.42 6.67
N MET A 283 -3.28 15.62 6.81
CA MET A 283 -3.42 16.58 5.72
C MET A 283 -2.31 17.63 5.78
N GLY A 284 -1.84 18.11 4.63
CA GLY A 284 -0.82 19.14 4.64
C GLY A 284 -0.32 19.61 3.29
N HIS A 285 0.70 20.44 3.40
CA HIS A 285 1.36 21.09 2.28
C HIS A 285 2.85 21.18 2.54
N CYS A 286 3.65 20.85 1.51
CA CYS A 286 5.10 20.94 1.51
C CYS A 286 5.55 21.83 0.35
N ARG A 287 6.32 22.89 0.65
CA ARG A 287 6.95 23.74 -0.37
C ARG A 287 8.43 23.42 -0.47
N ILE A 288 8.88 23.18 -1.70
CA ILE A 288 10.26 22.90 -2.06
C ILE A 288 10.75 24.00 -3.01
N VAL A 289 11.94 24.56 -2.73
CA VAL A 289 12.60 25.55 -3.60
C VAL A 289 13.77 24.90 -4.29
N SER A 290 13.93 25.14 -5.60
CA SER A 290 15.02 24.57 -6.39
C SER A 290 16.39 25.00 -5.81
N LEU A 291 17.35 24.08 -5.84
CA LEU A 291 18.73 24.34 -5.39
C LEU A 291 19.52 25.19 -6.40
N THR A 292 19.11 25.22 -7.65
CA THR A 292 19.82 25.90 -8.74
C THR A 292 19.16 27.21 -9.19
N ASP A 293 17.82 27.30 -9.01
CA ASP A 293 17.05 28.48 -9.40
C ASP A 293 15.96 28.77 -8.34
N PRO A 294 16.19 29.74 -7.44
CA PRO A 294 15.24 30.06 -6.36
C PRO A 294 13.87 30.57 -6.84
N SER A 295 13.72 30.95 -8.12
CA SER A 295 12.43 31.33 -8.69
C SER A 295 11.53 30.14 -8.99
N ARG A 296 12.08 28.93 -9.05
CA ARG A 296 11.32 27.69 -9.23
C ARG A 296 10.95 27.10 -7.88
N THR A 297 9.67 26.86 -7.71
CA THR A 297 9.10 26.24 -6.50
C THR A 297 8.24 25.04 -6.88
N MET A 298 8.22 24.02 -6.02
CA MET A 298 7.31 22.89 -6.11
C MET A 298 6.47 22.83 -4.84
N ASP A 299 5.16 22.91 -5.01
CA ASP A 299 4.18 22.77 -3.94
C ASP A 299 3.55 21.37 -4.02
N ILE A 300 3.64 20.61 -2.94
CA ILE A 300 3.02 19.27 -2.80
C ILE A 300 1.89 19.39 -1.78
N GLN A 301 0.67 19.00 -2.16
CA GLN A 301 -0.43 18.80 -1.22
C GLN A 301 -0.61 17.31 -0.97
N PHE A 302 -0.92 16.95 0.28
CA PHE A 302 -1.10 15.56 0.68
C PHE A 302 -2.26 15.37 1.66
N GLN A 303 -2.83 14.16 1.62
CA GLN A 303 -3.80 13.63 2.58
C GLN A 303 -3.42 12.17 2.84
N ASN A 304 -2.59 11.91 3.86
CA ASN A 304 -1.73 10.76 4.03
C ASN A 304 -0.74 10.65 2.85
N GLU A 305 -1.22 10.42 1.65
CA GLU A 305 -0.47 10.31 0.38
C GLU A 305 -0.32 11.67 -0.30
N ASN A 306 0.74 11.82 -1.09
CA ASN A 306 0.90 12.98 -1.97
C ASN A 306 -0.14 12.95 -3.09
N LEU A 307 -0.87 14.05 -3.27
CA LEU A 307 -2.02 14.16 -4.16
C LEU A 307 -1.75 14.97 -5.42
N VAL A 308 -0.99 16.06 -5.30
CA VAL A 308 -0.67 16.94 -6.43
C VAL A 308 0.69 17.58 -6.25
N ALA A 309 1.42 17.70 -7.36
CA ALA A 309 2.69 18.42 -7.47
C ALA A 309 2.53 19.61 -8.42
N LEU A 310 2.73 20.81 -7.89
CA LEU A 310 2.52 22.07 -8.58
C LEU A 310 3.85 22.82 -8.72
N GLU A 311 4.44 22.91 -9.91
CA GLU A 311 5.60 23.76 -10.16
C GLU A 311 5.15 25.17 -10.53
N ASN A 312 5.51 26.16 -9.71
CA ASN A 312 5.09 27.55 -9.87
C ASN A 312 3.58 27.68 -10.13
N GLY A 313 2.75 26.84 -9.49
CA GLY A 313 1.30 26.80 -9.63
C GLY A 313 0.78 25.94 -10.79
N ALA A 314 1.63 25.44 -11.68
CA ALA A 314 1.23 24.54 -12.77
C ALA A 314 1.28 23.08 -12.34
N VAL A 315 0.22 22.30 -12.57
CA VAL A 315 0.17 20.87 -12.29
C VAL A 315 1.24 20.14 -13.11
N LYS A 316 2.09 19.35 -12.45
CA LYS A 316 3.11 18.47 -13.08
C LYS A 316 2.77 17.01 -12.93
N ALA A 317 2.18 16.63 -11.82
CA ALA A 317 1.61 15.31 -11.58
C ALA A 317 0.44 15.43 -10.61
N ILE A 318 -0.54 14.56 -10.73
CA ILE A 318 -1.74 14.57 -9.90
C ILE A 318 -2.28 13.14 -9.72
N VAL A 319 -2.86 12.88 -8.54
CA VAL A 319 -3.56 11.61 -8.24
C VAL A 319 -4.56 11.24 -9.36
N PRO A 320 -4.66 9.97 -9.77
CA PRO A 320 -4.08 8.76 -9.20
C PRO A 320 -2.62 8.47 -9.56
N ASP A 321 -1.93 9.27 -10.38
CA ASP A 321 -0.49 9.10 -10.63
C ASP A 321 0.29 9.14 -9.31
N LEU A 322 1.37 8.39 -9.24
CA LEU A 322 2.22 8.30 -8.06
C LEU A 322 3.10 9.55 -7.96
N ILE A 323 3.15 10.15 -6.77
CA ILE A 323 4.03 11.28 -6.47
C ILE A 323 4.77 10.94 -5.18
N THR A 324 6.08 10.79 -5.24
CA THR A 324 6.88 10.43 -4.06
C THR A 324 8.04 11.39 -3.88
N ILE A 325 8.16 11.93 -2.65
CA ILE A 325 9.31 12.71 -2.25
C ILE A 325 10.39 11.73 -1.77
N VAL A 326 11.58 11.86 -2.32
CA VAL A 326 12.73 11.01 -1.96
C VAL A 326 13.91 11.87 -1.49
N ASP A 327 14.77 11.30 -0.67
CA ASP A 327 16.06 11.91 -0.35
C ASP A 327 16.88 12.11 -1.64
N ARG A 328 17.46 13.28 -1.76
CA ARG A 328 18.12 13.74 -2.99
C ARG A 328 19.27 12.84 -3.43
N GLU A 329 20.05 12.35 -2.48
CA GLU A 329 21.29 11.61 -2.75
C GLU A 329 21.05 10.10 -2.76
N THR A 330 20.19 9.62 -1.89
CA THR A 330 20.01 8.19 -1.65
C THR A 330 18.79 7.59 -2.34
N ALA A 331 17.89 8.44 -2.86
CA ALA A 331 16.57 8.05 -3.35
C ALA A 331 15.71 7.31 -2.31
N GLU A 332 16.04 7.41 -1.00
CA GLU A 332 15.21 6.84 0.05
C GLU A 332 13.86 7.56 0.09
N PRO A 333 12.73 6.86 -0.07
CA PRO A 333 11.41 7.47 0.00
C PRO A 333 11.14 8.07 1.40
N ILE A 334 10.54 9.26 1.44
CA ILE A 334 10.27 9.98 2.69
C ILE A 334 8.76 10.03 2.88
N PRO A 335 8.20 9.32 3.89
CA PRO A 335 6.80 9.43 4.24
C PRO A 335 6.40 10.86 4.63
N THR A 336 5.13 11.23 4.43
CA THR A 336 4.65 12.59 4.71
C THR A 336 4.86 13.00 6.17
N GLU A 337 4.77 12.07 7.11
CA GLU A 337 5.05 12.30 8.54
C GLU A 337 6.53 12.52 8.85
N ALA A 338 7.44 12.04 8.00
CA ALA A 338 8.90 12.17 8.17
C ALA A 338 9.51 13.39 7.44
N LEU A 339 8.72 14.12 6.65
CA LEU A 339 9.17 15.33 5.98
C LEU A 339 9.57 16.38 7.03
N ARG A 340 10.67 17.12 6.77
CA ARG A 340 11.20 18.16 7.67
C ARG A 340 11.73 19.35 6.88
N TYR A 341 11.60 20.54 7.46
CA TYR A 341 12.25 21.75 6.97
C TYR A 341 13.74 21.51 6.77
N GLY A 342 14.26 21.98 5.65
CA GLY A 342 15.69 21.92 5.35
C GLY A 342 16.18 20.67 4.65
N GLN A 343 15.37 19.60 4.54
CA GLN A 343 15.76 18.41 3.79
C GLN A 343 15.98 18.74 2.31
N ARG A 344 17.02 18.15 1.73
CA ARG A 344 17.26 18.15 0.28
C ARG A 344 16.60 16.95 -0.33
N VAL A 345 15.71 17.19 -1.27
CA VAL A 345 14.81 16.17 -1.79
C VAL A 345 14.67 16.24 -3.31
N LYS A 346 14.22 15.16 -3.89
CA LYS A 346 13.68 15.12 -5.24
C LYS A 346 12.21 14.68 -5.20
N VAL A 347 11.45 15.14 -6.17
CA VAL A 347 10.06 14.74 -6.38
C VAL A 347 10.02 13.85 -7.62
N ILE A 348 9.64 12.60 -7.41
CA ILE A 348 9.53 11.60 -8.47
C ILE A 348 8.05 11.35 -8.72
N ALA A 349 7.65 11.33 -10.00
CA ALA A 349 6.33 10.88 -10.39
C ALA A 349 6.41 9.61 -11.24
N ALA A 350 5.40 8.76 -11.10
CA ALA A 350 5.19 7.59 -11.96
C ALA A 350 3.72 7.50 -12.37
N ALA A 351 3.47 6.99 -13.58
CA ALA A 351 2.11 6.83 -14.07
C ALA A 351 1.34 5.81 -13.22
N ALA A 352 0.06 6.06 -13.01
CA ALA A 352 -0.82 5.16 -12.27
C ALA A 352 -0.98 3.81 -13.01
N PRO A 353 -1.18 2.70 -12.29
CA PRO A 353 -1.64 1.45 -12.88
C PRO A 353 -2.90 1.68 -13.73
N ARG A 354 -2.99 1.02 -14.87
CA ARG A 354 -4.10 1.21 -15.82
C ARG A 354 -5.49 1.04 -15.18
N LEU A 355 -5.62 0.13 -14.22
CA LEU A 355 -6.89 -0.11 -13.52
C LEU A 355 -7.37 1.09 -12.69
N LEU A 356 -6.49 2.01 -12.32
CA LEU A 356 -6.83 3.23 -11.56
C LEU A 356 -7.25 4.40 -12.46
N THR A 357 -7.08 4.31 -13.78
CA THR A 357 -7.40 5.38 -14.73
C THR A 357 -8.65 5.09 -15.56
N THR A 358 -9.37 4.01 -15.24
CA THR A 358 -10.66 3.69 -15.87
C THR A 358 -11.75 4.68 -15.43
N PRO A 359 -12.80 4.90 -16.22
CA PRO A 359 -13.91 5.75 -15.80
C PRO A 359 -14.49 5.35 -14.45
N GLN A 360 -14.63 4.05 -14.19
CA GLN A 360 -15.13 3.51 -12.92
C GLN A 360 -14.21 3.84 -11.73
N ALA A 361 -12.90 3.71 -11.92
CA ALA A 361 -11.92 4.06 -10.89
C ALA A 361 -11.95 5.57 -10.58
N LEU A 362 -12.05 6.41 -11.61
CA LEU A 362 -12.08 7.87 -11.46
C LEU A 362 -13.33 8.39 -10.72
N GLU A 363 -14.39 7.59 -10.57
CA GLU A 363 -15.51 7.93 -9.66
C GLU A 363 -15.06 7.98 -8.19
N TYR A 364 -13.94 7.31 -7.83
CA TYR A 364 -13.45 7.17 -6.46
C TYR A 364 -12.09 7.81 -6.23
N VAL A 365 -11.21 7.86 -7.25
CA VAL A 365 -9.82 8.33 -7.11
C VAL A 365 -9.49 9.56 -7.98
N HIS A 366 -10.51 10.22 -8.56
CA HIS A 366 -10.33 11.50 -9.24
C HIS A 366 -9.85 12.58 -8.26
N PRO A 367 -9.03 13.55 -8.67
CA PRO A 367 -8.55 14.63 -7.80
C PRO A 367 -9.67 15.33 -6.99
N ARG A 368 -10.84 15.49 -7.56
CA ARG A 368 -12.01 16.08 -6.88
C ARG A 368 -12.52 15.26 -5.69
N CYS A 369 -12.26 13.94 -5.66
CA CYS A 369 -12.59 13.10 -4.50
C CYS A 369 -11.77 13.46 -3.26
N PHE A 370 -10.62 14.10 -3.46
CA PHE A 370 -9.72 14.62 -2.41
C PHE A 370 -9.87 16.12 -2.18
N GLY A 371 -10.92 16.75 -2.72
CA GLY A 371 -11.16 18.19 -2.58
C GLY A 371 -10.26 19.08 -3.45
N LEU A 372 -9.54 18.50 -4.41
CA LEU A 372 -8.72 19.26 -5.37
C LEU A 372 -9.59 19.72 -6.55
N ASP A 373 -9.57 21.01 -6.87
CA ASP A 373 -10.30 21.55 -8.03
C ASP A 373 -9.46 21.48 -9.31
N PHE A 374 -9.05 20.26 -9.64
CA PHE A 374 -8.32 19.95 -10.87
C PHE A 374 -8.94 18.72 -11.54
N ASP A 375 -8.84 18.68 -12.87
CA ASP A 375 -9.12 17.46 -13.62
C ASP A 375 -7.89 16.56 -13.65
N PHE A 376 -8.11 15.24 -13.68
CA PHE A 376 -7.01 14.29 -13.84
C PHE A 376 -6.39 14.43 -15.23
N THR A 377 -5.10 14.68 -15.26
CA THR A 377 -4.29 14.66 -16.47
C THR A 377 -3.21 13.61 -16.27
N PRO A 378 -3.24 12.48 -16.99
CA PRO A 378 -2.27 11.42 -16.84
C PRO A 378 -0.84 11.90 -17.08
N LEU A 379 0.12 11.37 -16.29
CA LEU A 379 1.53 11.56 -16.53
C LEU A 379 1.88 10.89 -17.86
N VAL A 380 2.28 11.67 -18.85
CA VAL A 380 2.63 11.17 -20.17
C VAL A 380 4.15 11.18 -20.36
N LYS A 381 4.64 10.19 -21.11
CA LYS A 381 6.03 10.21 -21.59
C LYS A 381 6.21 11.46 -22.46
N PRO A 382 7.30 12.23 -22.28
CA PRO A 382 7.63 13.31 -23.22
C PRO A 382 7.65 12.77 -24.65
N ALA A 383 7.08 13.51 -25.59
CA ALA A 383 7.23 13.17 -27.00
C ALA A 383 8.72 13.24 -27.37
N ASP A 384 9.24 12.15 -27.97
CA ASP A 384 10.61 12.07 -28.45
C ASP A 384 10.87 13.10 -29.53
#